data_2bec34df944c1dfcbd7b09b749088a77
#
_entry.id   2bec34df944c1dfcbd7b09b749088a77
#
_cell.length_a   1.000
_cell.length_b   1.000
_cell.length_c   1.000
_cell.angle_alpha   90.00
_cell.angle_beta   90.00
_cell.angle_gamma   90.00
#
_symmetry.space_group_name_H-M   'P 1'
#
loop_
_entity.id
_entity.type
_entity.pdbx_description
1 polymer ?
#
loop_
_entity_poly.entity_id
_entity_poly.type
_entity_poly.pdbx_seq_one_letter_code
_entity_poly.pdbx_strand_id
1 'polypeptide(L)'
;MKKYIVPMKKLLFTALMISAFSACTTDTDTNENIVVDPVAVATCSDGIQNGDETGVDCGGSCSSCDIELEGTLSQNLTLDSENNYSLTGALIVPNGITLTIPAGVTIKATRGTSAYIAIAQGGKLNVYGTAQEPVIMTSGAADPQAGDWGGLVICGKAPTNVGVSATSEVADLTYGGTDINDNSGTIQYLRVEYTGATYTNEKEFNGVSLFGVGAGTIFQYVQSFEAGDDGIEFFGGTVNGNYLVSVGSGDDSIDFADGWNGSGSYWYITQGAKAGIEGSNNGDNGDATPVTQVSLSNISVVGPVSEGALYYKEGGGIFQIDNLFVAALDDQVIKVKSTDSEAQTRLNNGSLTITNLTGATDKASLSTGFDFTNYENISLSTEGLGAGAGAAYPEWAAGWSRQ
;
A
#
# COMPACT_ATOMS: atom_id res chain seq x y z
N MET A 1 28.98 -14.70 -8.95
CA MET A 1 28.84 -14.54 -7.51
C MET A 1 27.78 -15.51 -7.03
N LYS A 2 28.04 -16.30 -6.00
CA LYS A 2 27.15 -17.38 -5.58
C LYS A 2 26.02 -16.78 -4.74
N LYS A 3 24.77 -16.96 -5.20
CA LYS A 3 23.56 -16.65 -4.41
C LYS A 3 23.48 -17.61 -3.24
N TYR A 4 23.45 -17.10 -2.03
CA TYR A 4 23.21 -17.92 -0.85
C TYR A 4 21.71 -17.86 -0.52
N ILE A 5 21.03 -18.95 -0.91
CA ILE A 5 19.75 -19.31 -0.29
C ILE A 5 20.15 -20.04 0.99
N VAL A 6 19.77 -19.51 2.14
CA VAL A 6 20.06 -20.16 3.43
C VAL A 6 19.11 -21.34 3.59
N PRO A 7 19.59 -22.62 3.53
CA PRO A 7 18.75 -23.75 3.84
C PRO A 7 18.70 -23.94 5.35
N MET A 8 17.54 -23.74 5.95
CA MET A 8 17.28 -24.16 7.34
C MET A 8 17.49 -25.67 7.48
N LYS A 9 18.54 -26.06 8.21
CA LYS A 9 18.75 -27.44 8.62
C LYS A 9 17.67 -27.82 9.64
N LYS A 10 16.85 -28.83 9.29
CA LYS A 10 15.96 -29.50 10.21
C LYS A 10 16.77 -30.12 11.35
N LEU A 11 16.60 -29.62 12.57
CA LEU A 11 17.08 -30.29 13.80
C LEU A 11 16.04 -31.33 14.16
N LEU A 12 16.43 -32.60 13.99
CA LEU A 12 15.65 -33.74 14.48
C LEU A 12 15.96 -33.93 15.97
N PHE A 13 15.02 -33.58 16.83
CA PHE A 13 15.12 -33.92 18.24
C PHE A 13 14.78 -35.40 18.44
N THR A 14 15.79 -36.22 18.68
CA THR A 14 15.63 -37.59 19.16
C THR A 14 15.58 -37.54 20.69
N ALA A 15 14.40 -37.73 21.25
CA ALA A 15 14.24 -37.86 22.70
C ALA A 15 14.80 -39.24 23.16
N LEU A 16 15.89 -39.23 23.88
CA LEU A 16 16.43 -40.42 24.57
C LEU A 16 15.86 -40.43 25.98
N MET A 17 14.93 -41.35 26.26
CA MET A 17 14.49 -41.62 27.62
C MET A 17 15.57 -42.41 28.35
N ILE A 18 16.16 -41.84 29.39
CA ILE A 18 16.98 -42.57 30.37
C ILE A 18 16.18 -42.64 31.65
N SER A 19 15.79 -43.87 32.03
CA SER A 19 15.20 -44.20 33.30
C SER A 19 16.30 -44.25 34.39
N ALA A 20 16.23 -43.36 35.36
CA ALA A 20 17.12 -43.38 36.52
C ALA A 20 16.44 -44.04 37.70
N PHE A 21 17.08 -45.07 38.23
CA PHE A 21 16.73 -45.75 39.48
C PHE A 21 17.08 -44.87 40.69
N SER A 22 16.13 -44.79 41.61
CA SER A 22 16.25 -44.13 42.88
C SER A 22 17.11 -45.00 43.85
N ALA A 23 18.16 -44.42 44.38
CA ALA A 23 18.80 -44.88 45.56
C ALA A 23 18.89 -43.73 46.56
N CYS A 24 18.20 -43.89 47.67
CA CYS A 24 18.20 -42.99 48.81
C CYS A 24 19.42 -43.26 49.67
N THR A 25 20.32 -42.30 49.89
CA THR A 25 21.21 -42.23 51.03
C THR A 25 21.18 -40.83 51.61
N THR A 26 20.83 -40.71 52.85
CA THR A 26 20.89 -39.53 53.70
C THR A 26 22.34 -39.21 54.01
N ASP A 27 22.81 -38.04 53.61
CA ASP A 27 23.88 -37.33 54.31
C ASP A 27 23.66 -35.84 54.27
N THR A 28 23.64 -35.23 55.42
CA THR A 28 23.57 -33.80 55.69
C THR A 28 24.96 -33.23 55.56
N ASP A 29 25.17 -32.41 54.53
CA ASP A 29 26.15 -31.32 54.59
C ASP A 29 25.73 -30.15 53.68
N THR A 30 25.54 -29.02 54.31
CA THR A 30 25.18 -27.74 53.80
C THR A 30 26.37 -27.10 53.11
N ASN A 31 26.41 -27.13 51.77
CA ASN A 31 27.02 -26.13 50.91
C ASN A 31 26.66 -26.47 49.46
N GLU A 32 25.41 -26.17 49.07
CA GLU A 32 25.09 -26.11 47.64
C GLU A 32 25.77 -24.86 47.05
N ASN A 33 26.95 -25.04 46.47
CA ASN A 33 27.42 -24.15 45.44
C ASN A 33 26.44 -24.27 44.27
N ILE A 34 25.49 -23.37 44.19
CA ILE A 34 24.72 -23.15 42.96
C ILE A 34 25.76 -22.75 41.91
N VAL A 35 26.20 -23.70 41.11
CA VAL A 35 26.89 -23.42 39.85
C VAL A 35 25.82 -22.83 38.96
N VAL A 36 25.68 -21.52 38.99
CA VAL A 36 24.97 -20.80 37.95
C VAL A 36 25.85 -21.02 36.74
N ASP A 37 25.42 -21.87 35.79
CA ASP A 37 26.04 -21.91 34.48
C ASP A 37 26.11 -20.47 33.99
N PRO A 38 27.28 -19.95 33.59
CA PRO A 38 27.36 -18.60 33.10
C PRO A 38 26.44 -18.53 31.88
N VAL A 39 25.39 -17.69 31.97
CA VAL A 39 24.61 -17.34 30.81
C VAL A 39 25.62 -16.92 29.74
N ALA A 40 25.64 -17.64 28.63
CA ALA A 40 26.56 -17.32 27.53
C ALA A 40 26.31 -15.84 27.16
N VAL A 41 27.31 -15.03 27.40
CA VAL A 41 27.24 -13.59 27.02
C VAL A 41 27.45 -13.55 25.54
N ALA A 42 26.57 -12.83 24.82
CA ALA A 42 26.73 -12.57 23.39
C ALA A 42 28.10 -11.93 23.11
N THR A 43 28.84 -12.46 22.15
CA THR A 43 30.12 -11.90 21.69
C THR A 43 29.99 -11.48 20.25
N CYS A 44 29.63 -10.22 20.04
CA CYS A 44 29.18 -9.62 18.78
C CYS A 44 30.23 -9.57 17.64
N SER A 45 31.23 -10.44 17.64
CA SER A 45 32.30 -10.44 16.60
C SER A 45 33.15 -11.71 16.59
N ASP A 46 32.62 -12.85 17.04
CA ASP A 46 33.35 -14.12 17.11
C ASP A 46 32.97 -15.11 16.00
N GLY A 47 32.04 -14.74 15.12
CA GLY A 47 31.56 -15.58 14.01
C GLY A 47 30.63 -16.72 14.45
N ILE A 48 30.08 -16.69 15.67
CA ILE A 48 29.24 -17.74 16.24
C ILE A 48 27.96 -17.10 16.81
N GLN A 49 26.80 -17.59 16.40
CA GLN A 49 25.55 -17.17 17.06
C GLN A 49 25.50 -17.73 18.46
N ASN A 50 25.59 -16.87 19.48
CA ASN A 50 25.59 -17.24 20.88
C ASN A 50 24.86 -16.23 21.77
N GLY A 51 24.67 -16.51 23.06
CA GLY A 51 23.95 -15.62 23.96
C GLY A 51 22.50 -15.40 23.52
N ASP A 52 22.11 -14.16 23.36
CA ASP A 52 20.79 -13.70 22.92
C ASP A 52 20.77 -13.25 21.45
N GLU A 53 21.81 -13.50 20.69
CA GLU A 53 21.90 -13.15 19.27
C GLU A 53 20.81 -13.81 18.44
N THR A 54 20.18 -13.05 17.54
CA THR A 54 19.18 -13.55 16.58
C THR A 54 19.82 -14.00 15.26
N GLY A 55 21.04 -13.57 14.97
CA GLY A 55 21.92 -14.01 13.88
C GLY A 55 23.34 -14.14 14.35
N VAL A 56 24.26 -14.51 13.45
CA VAL A 56 25.70 -14.58 13.79
C VAL A 56 26.22 -13.17 14.00
N ASP A 57 26.77 -12.90 15.18
CA ASP A 57 27.33 -11.60 15.60
C ASP A 57 26.33 -10.43 15.49
N CYS A 58 25.02 -10.70 15.51
CA CYS A 58 24.00 -9.63 15.40
C CYS A 58 22.68 -9.99 16.10
N GLY A 59 21.90 -8.95 16.44
CA GLY A 59 20.64 -9.07 17.16
C GLY A 59 20.83 -9.23 18.68
N GLY A 60 19.75 -9.23 19.42
CA GLY A 60 19.77 -9.28 20.87
C GLY A 60 20.53 -8.08 21.47
N SER A 61 21.55 -8.36 22.29
CA SER A 61 22.43 -7.33 22.87
C SER A 61 23.49 -6.79 21.89
N CYS A 62 23.62 -7.39 20.69
CA CYS A 62 24.50 -6.92 19.62
C CYS A 62 23.80 -5.92 18.70
N SER A 63 24.49 -5.46 17.65
CA SER A 63 23.88 -4.64 16.61
C SER A 63 22.77 -5.40 15.88
N SER A 64 21.74 -4.68 15.38
CA SER A 64 20.69 -5.28 14.55
C SER A 64 21.27 -6.03 13.35
N CYS A 65 20.63 -7.14 12.97
CA CYS A 65 21.03 -7.87 11.78
C CYS A 65 20.64 -7.11 10.50
N ASP A 66 21.53 -7.10 9.49
CA ASP A 66 21.23 -6.61 8.14
C ASP A 66 20.73 -7.78 7.28
N ILE A 67 19.48 -7.72 6.88
CA ILE A 67 18.82 -8.78 6.11
C ILE A 67 18.45 -8.28 4.71
N GLU A 68 18.92 -8.98 3.68
CA GLU A 68 18.55 -8.70 2.31
C GLU A 68 17.25 -9.42 1.93
N LEU A 69 16.31 -8.67 1.34
CA LEU A 69 15.05 -9.16 0.82
C LEU A 69 15.07 -9.14 -0.70
N GLU A 70 15.00 -10.30 -1.33
CA GLU A 70 14.85 -10.46 -2.79
C GLU A 70 14.35 -11.86 -3.16
N GLY A 71 13.87 -12.01 -4.39
CA GLY A 71 13.49 -13.31 -4.96
C GLY A 71 12.07 -13.72 -4.58
N THR A 72 11.73 -14.97 -4.87
CA THR A 72 10.38 -15.52 -4.58
C THR A 72 10.40 -16.29 -3.27
N LEU A 73 9.50 -15.96 -2.36
CA LEU A 73 9.37 -16.66 -1.09
C LEU A 73 8.95 -18.12 -1.32
N SER A 74 9.59 -19.05 -0.65
CA SER A 74 9.26 -20.48 -0.70
C SER A 74 8.45 -20.97 0.51
N GLN A 75 8.30 -20.10 1.51
CA GLN A 75 7.55 -20.35 2.75
C GLN A 75 7.10 -19.03 3.37
N ASN A 76 6.18 -19.09 4.33
CA ASN A 76 5.78 -17.90 5.07
C ASN A 76 6.99 -17.22 5.71
N LEU A 77 7.02 -15.90 5.64
CA LEU A 77 8.05 -15.07 6.24
C LEU A 77 7.41 -14.06 7.18
N THR A 78 7.90 -14.00 8.41
CA THR A 78 7.58 -12.93 9.35
C THR A 78 8.86 -12.14 9.62
N LEU A 79 8.81 -10.82 9.40
CA LEU A 79 9.91 -9.93 9.73
C LEU A 79 9.95 -9.64 11.24
N ASP A 80 11.06 -9.10 11.68
CA ASP A 80 11.29 -8.72 13.09
C ASP A 80 11.71 -7.24 13.14
N SER A 81 11.08 -6.45 14.01
CA SER A 81 11.36 -5.02 14.15
C SER A 81 12.76 -4.69 14.67
N GLU A 82 13.45 -5.67 15.24
CA GLU A 82 14.83 -5.50 15.72
C GLU A 82 15.88 -5.58 14.61
N ASN A 83 15.50 -6.01 13.40
CA ASN A 83 16.41 -6.16 12.27
C ASN A 83 16.32 -4.99 11.27
N ASN A 84 17.41 -4.80 10.52
CA ASN A 84 17.45 -3.91 9.37
C ASN A 84 17.14 -4.68 8.09
N TYR A 85 16.27 -4.15 7.24
CA TYR A 85 15.90 -4.81 5.99
C TYR A 85 16.29 -3.96 4.78
N SER A 86 17.01 -4.56 3.85
CA SER A 86 17.38 -3.99 2.55
C SER A 86 16.68 -4.76 1.44
N LEU A 87 15.77 -4.11 0.71
CA LEU A 87 15.17 -4.68 -0.50
C LEU A 87 16.13 -4.50 -1.66
N THR A 88 16.82 -5.59 -2.04
CA THR A 88 17.89 -5.59 -3.05
C THR A 88 17.45 -6.10 -4.40
N GLY A 89 16.20 -6.48 -4.56
CA GLY A 89 15.57 -6.95 -5.79
C GLY A 89 14.08 -7.11 -5.63
N ALA A 90 13.42 -7.70 -6.61
CA ALA A 90 12.01 -8.03 -6.53
C ALA A 90 11.76 -9.07 -5.43
N LEU A 91 10.90 -8.77 -4.47
CA LEU A 91 10.41 -9.71 -3.47
C LEU A 91 9.01 -10.17 -3.86
N ILE A 92 8.87 -11.41 -4.28
CA ILE A 92 7.60 -11.98 -4.73
C ILE A 92 7.01 -12.89 -3.65
N VAL A 93 5.76 -12.62 -3.26
CA VAL A 93 4.98 -13.48 -2.37
C VAL A 93 4.00 -14.31 -3.21
N PRO A 94 4.30 -15.60 -3.48
CA PRO A 94 3.49 -16.42 -4.37
C PRO A 94 2.24 -16.97 -3.70
N ASN A 95 1.38 -17.60 -4.47
CA ASN A 95 0.16 -18.26 -4.00
C ASN A 95 0.41 -19.18 -2.80
N GLY A 96 -0.40 -19.05 -1.77
CA GLY A 96 -0.35 -19.86 -0.54
C GLY A 96 0.73 -19.44 0.46
N ILE A 97 1.50 -18.41 0.15
CA ILE A 97 2.55 -17.88 1.05
C ILE A 97 2.11 -16.54 1.64
N THR A 98 2.53 -16.28 2.86
CA THR A 98 2.24 -15.04 3.57
C THR A 98 3.53 -14.34 3.99
N LEU A 99 3.64 -13.06 3.65
CA LEU A 99 4.61 -12.14 4.23
C LEU A 99 3.92 -11.37 5.37
N THR A 100 4.49 -11.42 6.57
CA THR A 100 4.00 -10.69 7.74
C THR A 100 5.03 -9.67 8.19
N ILE A 101 4.60 -8.43 8.32
CA ILE A 101 5.44 -7.29 8.70
C ILE A 101 4.84 -6.65 9.96
N PRO A 102 5.44 -6.83 11.13
CA PRO A 102 4.96 -6.25 12.38
C PRO A 102 5.24 -4.74 12.47
N ALA A 103 4.66 -4.10 13.47
CA ALA A 103 4.85 -2.67 13.76
C ALA A 103 6.34 -2.31 13.92
N GLY A 104 6.71 -1.11 13.49
CA GLY A 104 8.04 -0.54 13.61
C GLY A 104 9.07 -1.03 12.57
N VAL A 105 8.75 -2.04 11.78
CA VAL A 105 9.66 -2.52 10.71
C VAL A 105 9.86 -1.43 9.66
N THR A 106 11.11 -1.21 9.28
CA THR A 106 11.50 -0.38 8.15
C THR A 106 12.22 -1.23 7.11
N ILE A 107 11.75 -1.16 5.84
CA ILE A 107 12.37 -1.80 4.68
C ILE A 107 12.93 -0.70 3.78
N LYS A 108 14.23 -0.75 3.48
CA LYS A 108 14.93 0.21 2.62
C LYS A 108 15.25 -0.41 1.26
N ALA A 109 14.70 0.14 0.19
CA ALA A 109 14.96 -0.32 -1.18
C ALA A 109 16.24 0.32 -1.74
N THR A 110 17.08 -0.47 -2.43
CA THR A 110 18.42 -0.05 -2.84
C THR A 110 18.74 -0.29 -4.32
N ARG A 111 17.79 -0.72 -5.16
CA ARG A 111 18.04 -1.18 -6.53
C ARG A 111 17.15 -0.57 -7.61
N GLY A 112 16.61 0.61 -7.39
CA GLY A 112 15.78 1.28 -8.39
C GLY A 112 14.60 0.40 -8.87
N THR A 113 14.34 0.39 -10.16
CA THR A 113 13.25 -0.35 -10.82
C THR A 113 13.25 -1.86 -10.52
N SER A 114 14.40 -2.46 -10.20
CA SER A 114 14.46 -3.90 -9.89
C SER A 114 14.05 -4.23 -8.45
N ALA A 115 13.95 -3.23 -7.57
CA ALA A 115 13.51 -3.40 -6.19
C ALA A 115 12.02 -3.04 -6.07
N TYR A 116 11.18 -4.02 -5.80
CA TYR A 116 9.75 -3.87 -5.52
C TYR A 116 9.24 -5.05 -4.70
N ILE A 117 8.09 -4.89 -4.05
CA ILE A 117 7.41 -5.99 -3.35
C ILE A 117 6.14 -6.32 -4.13
N ALA A 118 5.97 -7.58 -4.52
CA ALA A 118 4.80 -8.00 -5.27
C ALA A 118 4.12 -9.23 -4.67
N ILE A 119 2.83 -9.12 -4.45
CA ILE A 119 1.96 -10.17 -3.93
C ILE A 119 1.21 -10.77 -5.12
N ALA A 120 1.57 -11.98 -5.51
CA ALA A 120 0.89 -12.69 -6.58
C ALA A 120 -0.48 -13.20 -6.13
N GLN A 121 -1.37 -13.53 -7.07
CA GLN A 121 -2.69 -14.08 -6.78
C GLN A 121 -2.64 -15.22 -5.76
N GLY A 122 -3.37 -15.06 -4.65
CA GLY A 122 -3.44 -16.04 -3.56
C GLY A 122 -2.24 -16.02 -2.60
N GLY A 123 -1.25 -15.17 -2.84
CA GLY A 123 -0.30 -14.73 -1.83
C GLY A 123 -0.96 -13.77 -0.84
N LYS A 124 -0.35 -13.54 0.30
CA LYS A 124 -0.87 -12.62 1.32
C LYS A 124 0.20 -11.71 1.89
N LEU A 125 -0.19 -10.45 2.09
CA LEU A 125 0.59 -9.47 2.82
C LEU A 125 -0.15 -9.07 4.09
N ASN A 126 0.47 -9.29 5.25
CA ASN A 126 -0.01 -8.78 6.51
C ASN A 126 0.95 -7.71 7.03
N VAL A 127 0.50 -6.46 7.05
CA VAL A 127 1.20 -5.31 7.63
C VAL A 127 0.43 -4.89 8.88
N TYR A 128 1.06 -5.01 10.02
CA TYR A 128 0.48 -4.73 11.33
C TYR A 128 1.16 -3.53 12.01
N GLY A 129 1.29 -2.42 11.28
CA GLY A 129 1.73 -1.17 11.87
C GLY A 129 0.74 -0.63 12.90
N THR A 130 1.15 0.39 13.63
CA THR A 130 0.31 1.17 14.55
C THR A 130 0.53 2.66 14.30
N ALA A 131 -0.31 3.51 14.88
CA ALA A 131 -0.11 4.95 14.76
C ALA A 131 1.21 5.44 15.38
N GLN A 132 1.75 4.74 16.36
CA GLN A 132 3.02 5.07 17.02
C GLN A 132 4.22 4.40 16.36
N GLU A 133 4.00 3.23 15.77
CA GLU A 133 5.03 2.38 15.14
C GLU A 133 4.54 1.92 13.76
N PRO A 134 4.42 2.82 12.77
CA PRO A 134 4.04 2.43 11.42
C PRO A 134 5.08 1.50 10.79
N VAL A 135 4.67 0.70 9.84
CA VAL A 135 5.60 0.03 8.92
C VAL A 135 6.01 1.02 7.85
N ILE A 136 7.28 1.07 7.52
CA ILE A 136 7.85 1.99 6.54
C ILE A 136 8.54 1.20 5.43
N MET A 137 8.14 1.43 4.19
CA MET A 137 8.82 0.97 2.98
C MET A 137 9.34 2.22 2.26
N THR A 138 10.66 2.38 2.16
CA THR A 138 11.26 3.64 1.72
C THR A 138 12.53 3.42 0.90
N SER A 139 13.03 4.49 0.29
CA SER A 139 14.33 4.50 -0.37
C SER A 139 15.49 4.26 0.61
N GLY A 140 16.49 3.51 0.19
CA GLY A 140 17.77 3.36 0.88
C GLY A 140 18.83 4.38 0.46
N ALA A 141 18.48 5.34 -0.42
CA ALA A 141 19.40 6.39 -0.85
C ALA A 141 19.70 7.38 0.29
N ALA A 142 20.88 7.99 0.24
CA ALA A 142 21.25 9.02 1.23
C ALA A 142 20.43 10.33 1.06
N ASP A 143 19.96 10.59 -0.15
CA ASP A 143 19.09 11.71 -0.52
C ASP A 143 17.90 11.13 -1.32
N PRO A 144 16.85 10.65 -0.64
CA PRO A 144 15.74 9.97 -1.27
C PRO A 144 14.95 10.87 -2.23
N GLN A 145 14.56 10.31 -3.38
CA GLN A 145 13.80 10.99 -4.42
C GLN A 145 12.67 10.10 -4.94
N ALA A 146 11.60 10.70 -5.43
CA ALA A 146 10.56 10.00 -6.18
C ALA A 146 11.18 9.17 -7.32
N GLY A 147 10.73 7.93 -7.50
CA GLY A 147 11.29 7.01 -8.49
C GLY A 147 12.51 6.20 -8.04
N ASP A 148 12.93 6.29 -6.78
CA ASP A 148 14.10 5.55 -6.28
C ASP A 148 13.91 4.03 -6.29
N TRP A 149 12.67 3.54 -6.25
CA TRP A 149 12.34 2.12 -6.31
C TRP A 149 10.91 1.89 -6.84
N GLY A 150 10.56 0.63 -7.12
CA GLY A 150 9.28 0.30 -7.72
C GLY A 150 8.09 0.67 -6.84
N GLY A 151 7.92 0.00 -5.74
CA GLY A 151 6.74 0.18 -4.87
C GLY A 151 6.12 -1.14 -4.43
N LEU A 152 4.84 -1.08 -4.05
CA LEU A 152 4.07 -2.23 -3.59
C LEU A 152 3.01 -2.61 -4.63
N VAL A 153 3.05 -3.85 -5.12
CA VAL A 153 2.09 -4.41 -6.10
C VAL A 153 1.33 -5.55 -5.46
N ILE A 154 -0.01 -5.53 -5.55
CA ILE A 154 -0.88 -6.60 -5.02
C ILE A 154 -1.83 -7.08 -6.12
N CYS A 155 -1.77 -8.37 -6.46
CA CYS A 155 -2.60 -9.01 -7.47
C CYS A 155 -3.63 -9.95 -6.82
N GLY A 156 -4.91 -9.63 -6.98
CA GLY A 156 -6.03 -10.39 -6.45
C GLY A 156 -6.82 -11.16 -7.51
N LYS A 157 -7.93 -11.77 -7.09
CA LYS A 157 -8.82 -12.61 -7.90
C LYS A 157 -10.21 -12.01 -8.09
N ALA A 158 -10.39 -10.73 -7.76
CA ALA A 158 -11.67 -10.05 -7.94
C ALA A 158 -11.86 -9.61 -9.41
N PRO A 159 -13.11 -9.35 -9.83
CA PRO A 159 -13.43 -8.98 -11.21
C PRO A 159 -12.78 -7.67 -11.64
N THR A 160 -12.42 -7.60 -12.93
CA THR A 160 -12.01 -6.39 -13.63
C THR A 160 -12.71 -6.32 -14.98
N ASN A 161 -12.72 -5.18 -15.64
CA ASN A 161 -13.31 -5.06 -16.98
C ASN A 161 -12.30 -5.21 -18.13
N VAL A 162 -11.02 -5.45 -17.83
CA VAL A 162 -10.02 -5.83 -18.84
C VAL A 162 -10.03 -7.31 -19.18
N GLY A 163 -10.87 -8.11 -18.49
CA GLY A 163 -11.03 -9.55 -18.71
C GLY A 163 -11.02 -10.34 -17.42
N VAL A 164 -11.37 -11.63 -17.53
CA VAL A 164 -11.37 -12.54 -16.36
C VAL A 164 -9.97 -12.81 -15.83
N SER A 165 -8.96 -12.65 -16.68
CA SER A 165 -7.55 -12.79 -16.32
C SER A 165 -6.74 -11.81 -17.16
N ALA A 166 -5.91 -11.03 -16.51
CA ALA A 166 -5.02 -10.07 -17.14
C ALA A 166 -3.60 -10.19 -16.56
N THR A 167 -2.66 -9.47 -17.16
CA THR A 167 -1.30 -9.34 -16.66
C THR A 167 -1.10 -7.89 -16.19
N SER A 168 -0.60 -7.71 -14.98
CA SER A 168 -0.30 -6.38 -14.44
C SER A 168 0.74 -5.68 -15.30
N GLU A 169 0.60 -4.37 -15.45
CA GLU A 169 1.51 -3.57 -16.28
C GLU A 169 2.95 -3.54 -15.73
N VAL A 170 3.09 -3.68 -14.42
CA VAL A 170 4.36 -3.82 -13.73
C VAL A 170 4.43 -5.17 -13.03
N ALA A 171 5.63 -5.69 -12.76
CA ALA A 171 5.89 -6.99 -12.15
C ALA A 171 5.43 -8.21 -12.97
N ASP A 172 4.73 -8.06 -14.08
CA ASP A 172 4.28 -9.12 -15.01
C ASP A 172 3.51 -10.27 -14.32
N LEU A 173 2.68 -9.95 -13.33
CA LEU A 173 1.89 -10.92 -12.57
C LEU A 173 0.46 -11.04 -13.11
N THR A 174 -0.10 -12.23 -12.99
CA THR A 174 -1.51 -12.47 -13.33
C THR A 174 -2.42 -11.88 -12.23
N TYR A 175 -3.53 -11.23 -12.65
CA TYR A 175 -4.58 -10.75 -11.77
C TYR A 175 -5.97 -10.91 -12.40
N GLY A 176 -7.03 -10.58 -11.64
CA GLY A 176 -8.40 -10.71 -12.08
C GLY A 176 -9.00 -12.10 -11.80
N GLY A 177 -10.28 -12.23 -11.93
CA GLY A 177 -11.05 -13.43 -11.63
C GLY A 177 -12.52 -13.12 -11.41
N THR A 178 -13.16 -13.89 -10.53
CA THR A 178 -14.58 -13.75 -10.21
C THR A 178 -14.88 -13.71 -8.71
N ASP A 179 -13.83 -13.72 -7.87
CA ASP A 179 -13.98 -13.73 -6.42
C ASP A 179 -14.04 -12.31 -5.87
N ILE A 180 -15.25 -11.75 -5.74
CA ILE A 180 -15.46 -10.41 -5.17
C ILE A 180 -14.96 -10.27 -3.72
N ASN A 181 -14.80 -11.40 -2.99
CA ASN A 181 -14.32 -11.43 -1.62
C ASN A 181 -12.88 -11.93 -1.52
N ASP A 182 -12.13 -11.92 -2.62
CA ASP A 182 -10.71 -12.26 -2.59
C ASP A 182 -10.00 -11.51 -1.46
N ASN A 183 -9.04 -12.19 -0.83
CA ASN A 183 -8.35 -11.67 0.34
C ASN A 183 -6.84 -11.81 0.16
N SER A 184 -6.20 -10.70 -0.13
CA SER A 184 -4.75 -10.56 -0.25
C SER A 184 -4.04 -10.20 1.07
N GLY A 185 -4.78 -10.12 2.19
CA GLY A 185 -4.22 -9.91 3.53
C GLY A 185 -4.79 -8.72 4.28
N THR A 186 -4.01 -8.21 5.21
CA THR A 186 -4.34 -7.04 6.05
C THR A 186 -3.22 -6.03 5.99
N ILE A 187 -3.50 -4.83 5.52
CA ILE A 187 -2.53 -3.73 5.41
C ILE A 187 -3.05 -2.56 6.26
N GLN A 188 -2.32 -2.25 7.33
CA GLN A 188 -2.68 -1.20 8.27
C GLN A 188 -1.46 -0.43 8.76
N TYR A 189 -1.56 0.91 8.78
CA TYR A 189 -0.50 1.83 9.19
C TYR A 189 0.81 1.57 8.43
N LEU A 190 0.69 1.63 7.11
CA LEU A 190 1.79 1.48 6.16
C LEU A 190 2.13 2.84 5.55
N ARG A 191 3.40 3.16 5.48
CA ARG A 191 3.94 4.29 4.73
C ARG A 191 4.86 3.77 3.63
N VAL A 192 4.56 4.12 2.39
CA VAL A 192 5.33 3.78 1.20
C VAL A 192 5.89 5.08 0.62
N GLU A 193 7.19 5.19 0.50
CA GLU A 193 7.86 6.46 0.21
C GLU A 193 8.85 6.34 -0.95
N TYR A 194 8.90 7.37 -1.81
CA TYR A 194 9.88 7.54 -2.89
C TYR A 194 9.85 6.45 -3.96
N THR A 195 8.67 5.96 -4.25
CA THR A 195 8.36 4.93 -5.23
C THR A 195 8.19 5.50 -6.63
N GLY A 196 7.67 4.70 -7.56
CA GLY A 196 7.30 5.19 -8.90
C GLY A 196 8.46 5.10 -9.88
N ALA A 197 9.38 4.13 -9.71
CA ALA A 197 10.45 3.91 -10.68
C ALA A 197 9.90 3.46 -12.02
N THR A 198 10.43 4.00 -13.11
CA THR A 198 10.06 3.60 -14.48
C THR A 198 10.37 2.12 -14.72
N TYR A 199 9.37 1.31 -15.00
CA TYR A 199 9.50 -0.12 -15.28
C TYR A 199 9.95 -0.40 -16.70
N THR A 200 9.29 0.27 -17.66
CA THR A 200 9.66 0.28 -19.08
C THR A 200 9.48 1.71 -19.61
N ASN A 201 9.78 1.96 -20.89
CA ASN A 201 9.63 3.30 -21.48
C ASN A 201 8.21 3.88 -21.42
N GLU A 202 7.19 3.05 -21.16
CA GLU A 202 5.77 3.43 -21.18
C GLU A 202 5.02 3.02 -19.91
N LYS A 203 5.71 2.40 -18.93
CA LYS A 203 5.09 1.88 -17.70
C LYS A 203 5.93 2.25 -16.50
N GLU A 204 5.30 2.75 -15.50
CA GLU A 204 5.90 3.13 -14.24
C GLU A 204 5.24 2.39 -13.08
N PHE A 205 5.94 2.28 -11.97
CA PHE A 205 5.36 1.80 -10.74
C PHE A 205 4.66 2.95 -10.03
N ASN A 206 3.59 2.66 -9.33
CA ASN A 206 2.94 3.57 -8.39
C ASN A 206 3.53 3.44 -6.97
N GLY A 207 3.02 4.24 -6.04
CA GLY A 207 3.24 3.99 -4.63
C GLY A 207 2.72 2.62 -4.23
N VAL A 208 1.43 2.41 -4.45
CA VAL A 208 0.74 1.13 -4.24
C VAL A 208 -0.17 0.84 -5.43
N SER A 209 0.03 -0.29 -6.10
CA SER A 209 -0.84 -0.77 -7.19
C SER A 209 -1.67 -1.97 -6.74
N LEU A 210 -3.00 -1.88 -6.87
CA LEU A 210 -3.97 -2.88 -6.42
C LEU A 210 -4.72 -3.48 -7.62
N PHE A 211 -4.18 -4.55 -8.20
CA PHE A 211 -4.73 -5.21 -9.39
C PHE A 211 -5.77 -6.27 -9.02
N GLY A 212 -7.04 -6.03 -9.27
CA GLY A 212 -8.13 -6.99 -9.03
C GLY A 212 -8.21 -7.49 -7.59
N VAL A 213 -7.90 -6.66 -6.62
CA VAL A 213 -7.92 -7.00 -5.18
C VAL A 213 -9.36 -7.00 -4.67
N GLY A 214 -9.73 -8.00 -3.87
CA GLY A 214 -11.10 -8.21 -3.43
C GLY A 214 -11.44 -7.62 -2.06
N ALA A 215 -12.74 -7.53 -1.78
CA ALA A 215 -13.31 -6.93 -0.56
C ALA A 215 -12.95 -7.66 0.74
N GLY A 216 -12.41 -8.87 0.67
CA GLY A 216 -11.88 -9.58 1.84
C GLY A 216 -10.54 -9.04 2.33
N THR A 217 -9.87 -8.19 1.55
CA THR A 217 -8.61 -7.52 1.92
C THR A 217 -8.90 -6.30 2.78
N ILE A 218 -8.19 -6.16 3.89
CA ILE A 218 -8.22 -4.94 4.71
C ILE A 218 -7.11 -4.02 4.21
N PHE A 219 -7.49 -2.82 3.74
CA PHE A 219 -6.57 -1.80 3.24
C PHE A 219 -6.94 -0.44 3.85
N GLN A 220 -6.22 -0.05 4.89
CA GLN A 220 -6.52 1.17 5.63
C GLN A 220 -5.30 1.75 6.36
N TYR A 221 -5.31 3.06 6.59
CA TYR A 221 -4.18 3.81 7.15
C TYR A 221 -2.92 3.57 6.30
N VAL A 222 -3.02 3.87 5.02
CA VAL A 222 -1.92 3.73 4.06
C VAL A 222 -1.56 5.08 3.49
N GLN A 223 -0.28 5.39 3.48
CA GLN A 223 0.26 6.58 2.84
C GLN A 223 1.18 6.21 1.67
N SER A 224 1.00 6.92 0.55
CA SER A 224 2.03 7.15 -0.46
C SER A 224 2.64 8.54 -0.25
N PHE A 225 3.96 8.60 -0.24
CA PHE A 225 4.72 9.83 -0.05
C PHE A 225 5.80 9.97 -1.12
N GLU A 226 5.71 11.03 -1.92
CA GLU A 226 6.62 11.33 -3.04
C GLU A 226 6.82 10.11 -3.98
N ALA A 227 5.73 9.63 -4.59
CA ALA A 227 5.77 8.67 -5.68
C ALA A 227 6.17 9.37 -7.00
N GLY A 228 6.90 8.68 -7.87
CA GLY A 228 7.29 9.20 -9.19
C GLY A 228 6.14 9.21 -10.20
N ASP A 229 5.17 8.34 -10.01
CA ASP A 229 3.92 8.22 -10.75
C ASP A 229 2.75 8.38 -9.77
N ASP A 230 1.69 7.57 -9.88
CA ASP A 230 0.55 7.69 -8.97
C ASP A 230 0.89 7.33 -7.51
N GLY A 231 0.14 7.93 -6.60
CA GLY A 231 0.27 7.59 -5.19
C GLY A 231 -0.29 6.20 -4.87
N ILE A 232 -1.57 5.98 -5.14
CA ILE A 232 -2.28 4.71 -4.91
C ILE A 232 -3.22 4.47 -6.08
N GLU A 233 -3.13 3.31 -6.74
CA GLU A 233 -3.98 3.00 -7.88
C GLU A 233 -4.72 1.68 -7.72
N PHE A 234 -6.02 1.70 -8.10
CA PHE A 234 -6.94 0.57 -8.06
C PHE A 234 -7.31 0.13 -9.48
N PHE A 235 -6.72 -0.94 -9.96
CA PHE A 235 -7.02 -1.57 -11.26
C PHE A 235 -8.12 -2.62 -11.11
N GLY A 236 -9.36 -2.21 -11.15
CA GLY A 236 -10.50 -3.10 -10.92
C GLY A 236 -10.57 -3.67 -9.50
N GLY A 237 -11.33 -4.75 -9.34
CA GLY A 237 -11.51 -5.37 -8.04
C GLY A 237 -12.60 -4.71 -7.20
N THR A 238 -12.63 -5.05 -5.91
CA THR A 238 -13.68 -4.65 -4.96
C THR A 238 -13.14 -4.26 -3.58
N VAL A 239 -11.83 -4.12 -3.44
CA VAL A 239 -11.19 -3.71 -2.19
C VAL A 239 -11.65 -2.30 -1.77
N ASN A 240 -11.79 -2.09 -0.47
CA ASN A 240 -12.11 -0.77 0.08
C ASN A 240 -10.83 -0.09 0.61
N GLY A 241 -10.67 1.20 0.32
CA GLY A 241 -9.57 2.02 0.80
C GLY A 241 -10.00 3.05 1.84
N ASN A 242 -9.58 2.91 3.10
CA ASN A 242 -9.98 3.83 4.15
C ASN A 242 -8.77 4.48 4.82
N TYR A 243 -8.89 5.75 5.20
CA TYR A 243 -7.81 6.51 5.83
C TYR A 243 -6.55 6.51 4.98
N LEU A 244 -6.68 6.99 3.72
CA LEU A 244 -5.57 7.07 2.79
C LEU A 244 -4.97 8.48 2.78
N VAL A 245 -3.66 8.54 2.67
CA VAL A 245 -2.91 9.80 2.53
C VAL A 245 -2.04 9.71 1.29
N SER A 246 -2.14 10.69 0.38
CA SER A 246 -1.21 10.85 -0.73
C SER A 246 -0.58 12.23 -0.69
N VAL A 247 0.74 12.28 -0.73
CA VAL A 247 1.53 13.51 -0.68
C VAL A 247 2.63 13.47 -1.73
N GLY A 248 2.64 14.41 -2.65
CA GLY A 248 3.74 14.60 -3.59
C GLY A 248 3.82 13.55 -4.69
N SER A 249 2.69 13.07 -5.22
CA SER A 249 2.67 12.15 -6.37
C SER A 249 3.11 12.87 -7.65
N GLY A 250 3.89 12.18 -8.49
CA GLY A 250 4.41 12.69 -9.76
C GLY A 250 3.37 12.72 -10.88
N ASP A 251 2.33 11.88 -10.78
CA ASP A 251 1.13 11.91 -11.62
C ASP A 251 -0.11 12.13 -10.74
N ASP A 252 -1.05 11.23 -10.67
CA ASP A 252 -2.27 11.39 -9.90
C ASP A 252 -2.09 10.91 -8.45
N SER A 253 -2.82 11.52 -7.52
CA SER A 253 -2.62 11.17 -6.11
C SER A 253 -3.30 9.87 -5.73
N ILE A 254 -4.56 9.67 -6.19
CA ILE A 254 -5.26 8.39 -6.10
C ILE A 254 -5.97 8.17 -7.44
N ASP A 255 -5.66 7.07 -8.12
CA ASP A 255 -6.34 6.66 -9.34
C ASP A 255 -7.18 5.39 -9.15
N PHE A 256 -8.23 5.27 -9.93
CA PHE A 256 -9.01 4.04 -10.05
C PHE A 256 -9.60 3.84 -11.44
N ALA A 257 -9.42 2.63 -11.94
CA ALA A 257 -9.76 2.24 -13.30
C ALA A 257 -10.31 0.81 -13.37
N ASP A 258 -10.44 0.30 -14.58
CA ASP A 258 -10.62 -1.12 -14.92
C ASP A 258 -11.81 -1.80 -14.24
N GLY A 259 -12.87 -1.02 -13.96
CA GLY A 259 -14.07 -1.55 -13.33
C GLY A 259 -13.95 -1.73 -11.83
N TRP A 260 -13.15 -0.91 -11.13
CA TRP A 260 -13.11 -0.94 -9.67
C TRP A 260 -14.50 -0.67 -9.07
N ASN A 261 -14.94 -1.58 -8.20
CA ASN A 261 -16.25 -1.55 -7.53
C ASN A 261 -16.07 -1.62 -6.01
N GLY A 262 -15.26 -0.71 -5.48
CA GLY A 262 -14.98 -0.58 -4.07
C GLY A 262 -15.55 0.70 -3.46
N SER A 263 -15.17 0.96 -2.22
CA SER A 263 -15.48 2.20 -1.51
C SER A 263 -14.24 2.79 -0.86
N GLY A 264 -14.31 4.08 -0.55
CA GLY A 264 -13.25 4.79 0.14
C GLY A 264 -13.77 5.80 1.14
N SER A 265 -13.04 5.98 2.23
CA SER A 265 -13.39 7.02 3.19
C SER A 265 -12.15 7.60 3.87
N TYR A 266 -12.22 8.90 4.19
CA TYR A 266 -11.15 9.64 4.83
C TYR A 266 -9.86 9.64 4.00
N TRP A 267 -9.92 10.25 2.82
CA TRP A 267 -8.75 10.45 1.97
C TRP A 267 -8.24 11.88 2.13
N TYR A 268 -6.97 12.04 2.43
CA TYR A 268 -6.28 13.32 2.45
C TYR A 268 -5.19 13.36 1.39
N ILE A 269 -5.34 14.27 0.45
CA ILE A 269 -4.53 14.39 -0.76
C ILE A 269 -3.93 15.79 -0.80
N THR A 270 -2.63 15.89 -1.03
CA THR A 270 -1.94 17.18 -1.19
C THR A 270 -0.67 17.08 -2.01
N GLN A 271 -0.28 18.19 -2.63
CA GLN A 271 0.95 18.33 -3.39
C GLN A 271 1.09 17.33 -4.56
N GLY A 272 -0.01 16.91 -5.17
CA GLY A 272 0.00 16.08 -6.37
C GLY A 272 0.38 16.90 -7.63
N ALA A 273 1.01 16.25 -8.61
CA ALA A 273 1.40 16.94 -9.85
C ALA A 273 0.22 17.12 -10.82
N LYS A 274 -0.64 16.10 -10.95
CA LYS A 274 -1.79 16.13 -11.86
C LYS A 274 -3.12 16.16 -11.12
N ALA A 275 -3.94 15.09 -11.13
CA ALA A 275 -5.21 15.13 -10.43
C ALA A 275 -5.08 14.73 -8.95
N GLY A 276 -5.99 15.26 -8.12
CA GLY A 276 -6.15 14.74 -6.77
C GLY A 276 -6.71 13.32 -6.79
N ILE A 277 -7.76 13.13 -7.56
CA ILE A 277 -8.36 11.82 -7.86
C ILE A 277 -8.51 11.71 -9.36
N GLU A 278 -7.97 10.68 -9.97
CA GLU A 278 -8.34 10.27 -11.31
C GLU A 278 -9.36 9.14 -11.23
N GLY A 279 -10.37 9.16 -12.08
CA GLY A 279 -11.37 8.10 -12.15
C GLY A 279 -11.75 7.79 -13.58
N SER A 280 -11.53 6.55 -13.98
CA SER A 280 -11.83 6.06 -15.32
C SER A 280 -12.62 4.76 -15.30
N ASN A 281 -13.22 4.39 -16.44
CA ASN A 281 -13.78 3.07 -16.62
C ASN A 281 -12.76 2.12 -17.23
N ASN A 282 -12.25 2.47 -18.41
CA ASN A 282 -11.24 1.66 -19.10
C ASN A 282 -10.65 2.45 -20.26
N GLY A 283 -9.33 2.53 -20.35
CA GLY A 283 -8.62 3.32 -21.35
C GLY A 283 -8.82 2.86 -22.79
N ASP A 284 -9.06 1.57 -23.02
CA ASP A 284 -9.26 0.99 -24.34
C ASP A 284 -10.75 0.98 -24.77
N ASN A 285 -11.66 0.89 -23.78
CA ASN A 285 -13.10 0.79 -24.04
C ASN A 285 -13.90 1.44 -22.90
N GLY A 286 -14.25 2.70 -23.04
CA GLY A 286 -15.01 3.45 -22.05
C GLY A 286 -16.36 2.82 -21.63
N ASP A 287 -16.89 1.86 -22.40
CA ASP A 287 -18.12 1.11 -22.07
C ASP A 287 -17.87 -0.32 -21.55
N ALA A 288 -16.61 -0.68 -21.24
CA ALA A 288 -16.28 -1.99 -20.68
C ALA A 288 -17.06 -2.29 -19.38
N THR A 289 -17.31 -3.58 -19.13
CA THR A 289 -18.05 -4.04 -17.96
C THR A 289 -17.29 -5.11 -17.16
N PRO A 290 -17.38 -5.09 -15.82
CA PRO A 290 -18.18 -4.19 -14.96
C PRO A 290 -17.75 -2.74 -15.11
N VAL A 291 -18.73 -1.81 -15.09
CA VAL A 291 -18.43 -0.37 -15.07
C VAL A 291 -17.82 -0.01 -13.73
N THR A 292 -16.81 0.85 -13.71
CA THR A 292 -16.24 1.42 -12.49
C THR A 292 -17.36 2.10 -11.68
N GLN A 293 -17.57 1.62 -10.47
CA GLN A 293 -18.62 2.13 -9.59
C GLN A 293 -18.09 2.29 -8.18
N VAL A 294 -18.00 3.52 -7.71
CA VAL A 294 -17.36 3.85 -6.45
C VAL A 294 -18.26 4.62 -5.50
N SER A 295 -18.07 4.39 -4.20
CA SER A 295 -18.70 5.17 -3.13
C SER A 295 -17.61 5.73 -2.23
N LEU A 296 -17.38 7.04 -2.33
CA LEU A 296 -16.34 7.75 -1.60
C LEU A 296 -16.95 8.71 -0.58
N SER A 297 -16.29 8.92 0.55
CA SER A 297 -16.75 9.87 1.55
C SER A 297 -15.62 10.49 2.35
N ASN A 298 -15.83 11.74 2.79
CA ASN A 298 -14.88 12.46 3.62
C ASN A 298 -13.50 12.61 2.96
N ILE A 299 -13.48 13.31 1.83
CA ILE A 299 -12.28 13.50 1.01
C ILE A 299 -11.81 14.95 1.10
N SER A 300 -10.52 15.18 1.33
CA SER A 300 -9.88 16.48 1.17
C SER A 300 -8.84 16.42 0.05
N VAL A 301 -8.99 17.29 -0.95
CA VAL A 301 -7.97 17.55 -1.98
C VAL A 301 -7.45 18.96 -1.76
N VAL A 302 -6.21 19.05 -1.29
CA VAL A 302 -5.53 20.31 -0.97
C VAL A 302 -4.34 20.45 -1.90
N GLY A 303 -4.45 21.29 -2.91
CA GLY A 303 -3.44 21.48 -3.95
C GLY A 303 -2.04 21.85 -3.43
N PRO A 304 -1.08 22.07 -4.34
CA PRO A 304 -1.34 22.19 -5.78
C PRO A 304 -1.73 20.85 -6.44
N VAL A 305 -2.61 20.89 -7.41
CA VAL A 305 -2.90 19.83 -8.39
C VAL A 305 -3.31 20.51 -9.71
N SER A 306 -2.74 20.09 -10.83
CA SER A 306 -2.87 20.78 -12.13
C SER A 306 -4.01 20.27 -13.00
N GLU A 307 -4.60 19.12 -12.68
CA GLU A 307 -5.69 18.50 -13.44
C GLU A 307 -7.00 18.41 -12.66
N GLY A 308 -7.12 19.20 -11.58
CA GLY A 308 -8.31 19.29 -10.75
C GLY A 308 -8.35 18.34 -9.57
N ALA A 309 -9.38 18.52 -8.74
CA ALA A 309 -9.59 17.61 -7.61
C ALA A 309 -10.09 16.24 -8.04
N LEU A 310 -10.87 16.19 -9.13
CA LEU A 310 -11.37 14.97 -9.77
C LEU A 310 -11.16 15.06 -11.28
N TYR A 311 -10.46 14.12 -11.87
CA TYR A 311 -10.40 13.93 -13.29
C TYR A 311 -11.30 12.76 -13.71
N TYR A 312 -12.38 13.04 -14.41
CA TYR A 312 -13.35 12.06 -14.90
C TYR A 312 -13.08 11.79 -16.38
N LYS A 313 -12.46 10.63 -16.69
CA LYS A 313 -11.99 10.33 -18.06
C LYS A 313 -12.27 8.86 -18.48
N GLU A 314 -11.98 8.53 -19.72
CA GLU A 314 -11.99 7.16 -20.27
C GLU A 314 -13.30 6.43 -20.00
N GLY A 315 -14.39 7.11 -20.36
CA GLY A 315 -15.73 6.66 -20.07
C GLY A 315 -16.20 6.99 -18.64
N GLY A 316 -15.32 7.38 -17.73
CA GLY A 316 -15.66 7.68 -16.34
C GLY A 316 -16.25 6.47 -15.61
N GLY A 317 -17.36 6.64 -14.90
CA GLY A 317 -18.00 5.59 -14.14
C GLY A 317 -19.27 6.06 -13.43
N ILE A 318 -19.71 5.31 -12.44
CA ILE A 318 -20.79 5.70 -11.53
C ILE A 318 -20.16 6.09 -10.20
N PHE A 319 -19.94 7.38 -9.99
CA PHE A 319 -19.24 7.87 -8.81
C PHE A 319 -20.21 8.55 -7.84
N GLN A 320 -20.20 8.12 -6.61
CA GLN A 320 -20.91 8.73 -5.49
C GLN A 320 -19.88 9.24 -4.50
N ILE A 321 -19.81 10.56 -4.33
CA ILE A 321 -18.86 11.22 -3.43
C ILE A 321 -19.64 12.07 -2.43
N ASP A 322 -19.45 11.83 -1.15
CA ASP A 322 -20.03 12.65 -0.09
C ASP A 322 -18.94 13.37 0.70
N ASN A 323 -19.17 14.65 1.03
CA ASN A 323 -18.27 15.49 1.79
C ASN A 323 -16.88 15.62 1.14
N LEU A 324 -16.85 16.20 -0.05
CA LEU A 324 -15.62 16.56 -0.77
C LEU A 324 -15.21 18.00 -0.42
N PHE A 325 -14.07 18.17 0.19
CA PHE A 325 -13.42 19.46 0.42
C PHE A 325 -12.29 19.70 -0.59
N VAL A 326 -12.28 20.87 -1.22
CA VAL A 326 -11.22 21.26 -2.17
C VAL A 326 -10.64 22.61 -1.82
N ALA A 327 -9.33 22.76 -1.95
CA ALA A 327 -8.64 24.03 -1.74
C ALA A 327 -7.34 24.10 -2.52
N ALA A 328 -6.91 25.30 -2.86
CA ALA A 328 -5.62 25.60 -3.49
C ALA A 328 -5.35 24.80 -4.79
N LEU A 329 -6.38 24.53 -5.58
CA LEU A 329 -6.25 23.87 -6.88
C LEU A 329 -5.63 24.86 -7.88
N ASP A 330 -4.79 24.36 -8.78
CA ASP A 330 -4.18 25.14 -9.85
C ASP A 330 -5.10 25.26 -11.09
N ASP A 331 -6.13 24.43 -11.17
CA ASP A 331 -7.11 24.37 -12.27
C ASP A 331 -8.55 24.21 -11.70
N GLN A 332 -9.44 23.66 -12.47
CA GLN A 332 -10.84 23.40 -12.18
C GLN A 332 -11.05 22.34 -11.08
N VAL A 333 -12.24 22.27 -10.51
CA VAL A 333 -12.55 21.23 -9.50
C VAL A 333 -12.72 19.87 -10.15
N ILE A 334 -13.41 19.81 -11.30
CA ILE A 334 -13.68 18.56 -12.03
C ILE A 334 -13.17 18.70 -13.46
N LYS A 335 -12.13 17.96 -13.81
CA LYS A 335 -11.66 17.87 -15.19
C LYS A 335 -12.45 16.83 -15.96
N VAL A 336 -12.90 17.18 -17.14
CA VAL A 336 -13.57 16.28 -18.09
C VAL A 336 -13.05 16.60 -19.48
N LYS A 337 -12.63 15.59 -20.26
CA LYS A 337 -12.32 15.80 -21.68
C LYS A 337 -13.60 15.96 -22.48
N SER A 338 -13.75 17.09 -23.18
CA SER A 338 -14.91 17.34 -24.06
C SER A 338 -14.98 16.35 -25.25
N THR A 339 -13.87 15.68 -25.56
CA THR A 339 -13.76 14.69 -26.64
C THR A 339 -14.04 13.25 -26.17
N ASP A 340 -14.19 13.01 -24.88
CA ASP A 340 -14.55 11.71 -24.30
C ASP A 340 -16.07 11.54 -24.34
N SER A 341 -16.57 10.94 -25.41
CA SER A 341 -18.01 10.81 -25.68
C SER A 341 -18.74 9.94 -24.69
N GLU A 342 -18.09 8.91 -24.17
CA GLU A 342 -18.62 7.96 -23.18
C GLU A 342 -18.74 8.65 -21.82
N ALA A 343 -17.70 9.36 -21.39
CA ALA A 343 -17.74 10.15 -20.14
C ALA A 343 -18.81 11.25 -20.21
N GLN A 344 -18.88 12.00 -21.33
CA GLN A 344 -19.93 13.00 -21.57
C GLN A 344 -21.33 12.39 -21.49
N THR A 345 -21.53 11.21 -22.09
CA THR A 345 -22.83 10.51 -22.07
C THR A 345 -23.20 10.08 -20.65
N ARG A 346 -22.25 9.53 -19.88
CA ARG A 346 -22.51 9.14 -18.48
C ARG A 346 -22.83 10.34 -17.61
N LEU A 347 -22.10 11.44 -17.75
CA LEU A 347 -22.41 12.67 -17.00
C LEU A 347 -23.81 13.18 -17.35
N ASN A 348 -24.19 13.22 -18.63
CA ASN A 348 -25.55 13.62 -19.04
C ASN A 348 -26.64 12.71 -18.45
N ASN A 349 -26.33 11.46 -18.15
CA ASN A 349 -27.21 10.50 -17.47
C ASN A 349 -27.14 10.56 -15.92
N GLY A 350 -26.36 11.50 -15.35
CA GLY A 350 -26.29 11.72 -13.91
C GLY A 350 -25.39 10.72 -13.17
N SER A 351 -24.40 10.14 -13.82
CA SER A 351 -23.53 9.11 -13.22
C SER A 351 -22.56 9.63 -12.17
N LEU A 352 -22.33 10.94 -12.10
CA LEU A 352 -21.52 11.57 -11.06
C LEU A 352 -22.46 12.20 -10.01
N THR A 353 -22.35 11.81 -8.76
CA THR A 353 -23.04 12.44 -7.63
C THR A 353 -21.99 12.98 -6.67
N ILE A 354 -22.08 14.26 -6.33
CA ILE A 354 -21.26 14.84 -5.26
C ILE A 354 -22.17 15.58 -4.30
N THR A 355 -22.27 15.10 -3.08
CA THR A 355 -22.99 15.79 -2.00
C THR A 355 -21.99 16.51 -1.10
N ASN A 356 -22.35 17.72 -0.64
CA ASN A 356 -21.52 18.52 0.25
C ASN A 356 -20.13 18.87 -0.33
N LEU A 357 -20.06 19.34 -1.58
CA LEU A 357 -18.83 19.87 -2.16
C LEU A 357 -18.51 21.23 -1.53
N THR A 358 -17.40 21.33 -0.83
CA THR A 358 -16.91 22.55 -0.18
C THR A 358 -15.63 23.06 -0.85
N GLY A 359 -15.51 24.38 -1.02
CA GLY A 359 -14.38 25.05 -1.68
C GLY A 359 -14.69 25.54 -3.09
N ALA A 360 -15.80 25.10 -3.71
CA ALA A 360 -16.33 25.66 -4.94
C ALA A 360 -17.37 26.74 -4.65
N THR A 361 -17.43 27.80 -5.49
CA THR A 361 -18.36 28.92 -5.30
C THR A 361 -19.67 28.76 -6.07
N ASP A 362 -19.62 28.12 -7.22
CA ASP A 362 -20.79 27.86 -8.08
C ASP A 362 -20.53 26.63 -8.98
N LYS A 363 -21.60 26.08 -9.57
CA LYS A 363 -21.51 24.90 -10.43
C LYS A 363 -20.95 25.18 -11.81
N ALA A 364 -21.10 26.41 -12.31
CA ALA A 364 -20.62 26.76 -13.65
C ALA A 364 -19.09 26.79 -13.71
N SER A 365 -18.43 27.04 -12.59
CA SER A 365 -16.98 27.06 -12.47
C SER A 365 -16.34 25.69 -12.20
N LEU A 366 -17.12 24.62 -12.03
CA LEU A 366 -16.57 23.31 -11.67
C LEU A 366 -15.71 22.69 -12.76
N SER A 367 -16.05 22.94 -14.03
CA SER A 367 -15.34 22.34 -15.17
C SER A 367 -15.39 23.22 -16.41
N THR A 368 -14.35 23.15 -17.22
CA THR A 368 -14.32 23.75 -18.58
C THR A 368 -14.69 22.74 -19.67
N GLY A 369 -14.67 21.45 -19.37
CA GLY A 369 -14.94 20.36 -20.31
C GLY A 369 -16.36 19.82 -20.29
N PHE A 370 -17.15 20.17 -19.25
CA PHE A 370 -18.57 19.80 -19.10
C PHE A 370 -19.34 20.91 -18.38
N ASP A 371 -20.58 21.18 -18.81
CA ASP A 371 -21.44 22.19 -18.18
C ASP A 371 -22.23 21.61 -16.98
N PHE A 372 -21.77 21.87 -15.78
CA PHE A 372 -22.42 21.49 -14.53
C PHE A 372 -23.47 22.49 -14.03
N THR A 373 -23.74 23.61 -14.73
CA THR A 373 -24.65 24.68 -14.25
C THR A 373 -25.99 24.14 -13.77
N ASN A 374 -26.61 23.26 -14.53
CA ASN A 374 -27.91 22.67 -14.21
C ASN A 374 -27.81 21.19 -13.74
N TYR A 375 -26.65 20.74 -13.34
CA TYR A 375 -26.43 19.35 -12.94
C TYR A 375 -26.97 19.13 -11.53
N GLU A 376 -28.07 18.35 -11.41
CA GLU A 376 -28.83 18.21 -10.16
C GLU A 376 -28.07 17.40 -9.11
N ASN A 377 -27.24 16.43 -9.50
CA ASN A 377 -26.57 15.50 -8.63
C ASN A 377 -25.33 16.06 -7.91
N ILE A 378 -25.03 17.37 -8.09
CA ILE A 378 -23.98 18.04 -7.31
C ILE A 378 -24.62 19.06 -6.39
N SER A 379 -24.31 18.99 -5.08
CA SER A 379 -24.65 20.01 -4.09
C SER A 379 -23.41 20.66 -3.48
N LEU A 380 -23.44 21.99 -3.41
CA LEU A 380 -22.38 22.78 -2.78
C LEU A 380 -22.65 22.96 -1.29
N SER A 381 -21.60 23.06 -0.51
CA SER A 381 -21.63 23.29 0.96
C SER A 381 -20.59 24.35 1.36
N THR A 382 -20.76 24.93 2.51
CA THR A 382 -19.76 25.82 3.16
C THR A 382 -19.26 25.24 4.46
N GLU A 383 -19.75 24.08 4.87
CA GLU A 383 -19.51 23.50 6.20
C GLU A 383 -18.82 22.13 6.15
N GLY A 384 -18.63 21.55 4.96
CA GLY A 384 -17.94 20.28 4.79
C GLY A 384 -16.47 20.39 5.19
N LEU A 385 -15.96 19.39 5.89
CA LEU A 385 -14.57 19.33 6.36
C LEU A 385 -13.75 18.24 5.66
N GLY A 386 -14.31 17.60 4.62
CA GLY A 386 -13.61 16.56 3.87
C GLY A 386 -13.11 15.45 4.78
N ALA A 387 -11.80 15.20 4.75
CA ALA A 387 -11.13 14.18 5.57
C ALA A 387 -11.15 14.47 7.10
N GLY A 388 -11.88 15.51 7.52
CA GLY A 388 -12.12 15.83 8.93
C GLY A 388 -11.52 17.14 9.43
N ALA A 389 -10.68 17.81 8.62
CA ALA A 389 -10.00 19.05 9.03
C ALA A 389 -9.99 20.14 7.94
N GLY A 390 -10.80 19.98 6.88
CA GLY A 390 -10.76 20.87 5.73
C GLY A 390 -9.42 20.80 5.02
N ALA A 391 -8.72 21.94 4.91
CA ALA A 391 -7.39 22.01 4.32
C ALA A 391 -6.27 21.59 5.28
N ALA A 392 -6.52 21.56 6.59
CA ALA A 392 -5.50 21.18 7.55
C ALA A 392 -5.28 19.66 7.55
N TYR A 393 -4.08 19.27 7.95
CA TYR A 393 -3.74 17.85 8.08
C TYR A 393 -4.61 17.19 9.16
N PRO A 394 -5.29 16.08 8.83
CA PRO A 394 -6.25 15.51 9.75
C PRO A 394 -5.59 14.80 10.95
N GLU A 395 -6.22 14.89 12.13
CA GLU A 395 -5.68 14.28 13.34
C GLU A 395 -5.49 12.77 13.25
N TRP A 396 -6.35 12.06 12.51
CA TRP A 396 -6.23 10.62 12.31
C TRP A 396 -4.99 10.21 11.51
N ALA A 397 -4.40 11.14 10.74
CA ALA A 397 -3.19 10.91 9.97
C ALA A 397 -1.91 11.19 10.79
N ALA A 398 -2.04 11.91 11.91
CA ALA A 398 -0.89 12.29 12.71
C ALA A 398 -0.19 11.08 13.36
N GLY A 399 1.13 11.15 13.43
CA GLY A 399 1.99 10.16 14.09
C GLY A 399 2.47 9.03 13.16
N TRP A 400 1.63 8.53 12.27
CA TRP A 400 2.01 7.43 11.38
C TRP A 400 2.36 7.87 9.96
N SER A 401 1.89 9.04 9.51
CA SER A 401 2.13 9.55 8.16
C SER A 401 2.92 10.87 8.16
N ARG A 402 3.46 11.24 7.01
CA ARG A 402 4.28 12.45 6.74
C ARG A 402 3.46 13.50 6.01
N GLN A 403 3.89 14.80 6.19
CA GLN A 403 3.41 15.96 5.44
C GLN A 403 4.47 16.44 4.46
#